data_5f1359e8a928d4c5bdc2fe16e709b7d4
#
_entry.id   5f1359e8a928d4c5bdc2fe16e709b7d4
#
_cell.length_a   1.000
_cell.length_b   1.000
_cell.length_c   1.000
_cell.angle_alpha   90.00
_cell.angle_beta   90.00
_cell.angle_gamma   90.00
#
_symmetry.space_group_name_H-M   'P 1'
#
loop_
_entity.id
_entity.type
_entity.pdbx_description
1 polymer ?
#
loop_
_entity_poly.entity_id
_entity_poly.type
_entity_poly.pdbx_seq_one_letter_code
_entity_poly.pdbx_strand_id
1 'polypeptide(L)'
;MNIRVTEKTPGKDGDAGWLVLIYRVPPEPTRLRSTVWRRIKSLGAIYLQNSAAALPASASTERALRKLRREIIEMSGTAVLLSCSVLAGESDVHKAFQAARNDEYEEIVDRCEDFLQQVKKEYTANHFTYAELEENEVDLVKLRNWFAKVRERDVFDADGRQAVEKALEECEQSLEAYAARVYAEEAEGH
;
A
#
# COMPACT_ATOMS: atom_id res chain seq x y z
N MET A 1 -12.09 -22.15 38.94
CA MET A 1 -13.13 -21.61 38.04
C MET A 1 -12.59 -21.78 36.62
N ASN A 2 -12.98 -22.87 35.94
CA ASN A 2 -12.47 -23.22 34.62
C ASN A 2 -13.27 -22.46 33.56
N ILE A 3 -12.63 -21.49 32.90
CA ILE A 3 -13.21 -20.84 31.72
C ILE A 3 -12.98 -21.79 30.55
N ARG A 4 -14.04 -22.43 30.06
CA ARG A 4 -14.03 -23.16 28.80
C ARG A 4 -13.89 -22.15 27.68
N VAL A 5 -12.71 -22.11 27.05
CA VAL A 5 -12.52 -21.46 25.73
C VAL A 5 -13.20 -22.36 24.70
N THR A 6 -14.36 -21.93 24.20
CA THR A 6 -14.98 -22.56 23.03
C THR A 6 -14.21 -22.11 21.81
N GLU A 7 -13.45 -23.00 21.19
CA GLU A 7 -12.93 -22.82 19.83
C GLU A 7 -14.12 -22.69 18.87
N LYS A 8 -14.34 -21.46 18.38
CA LYS A 8 -15.31 -21.20 17.33
C LYS A 8 -14.63 -21.52 15.99
N THR A 9 -15.07 -22.60 15.36
CA THR A 9 -14.71 -22.98 13.98
C THR A 9 -14.95 -21.81 13.04
N PRO A 10 -14.03 -21.49 12.10
CA PRO A 10 -14.24 -20.41 11.14
C PRO A 10 -15.47 -20.73 10.28
N GLY A 11 -16.44 -19.82 10.30
CA GLY A 11 -17.68 -19.91 9.51
C GLY A 11 -17.36 -19.84 8.01
N LYS A 12 -18.09 -20.63 7.23
CA LYS A 12 -18.10 -20.63 5.77
C LYS A 12 -18.63 -19.30 5.22
N ASP A 13 -17.94 -18.84 4.16
CA ASP A 13 -18.41 -17.86 3.16
C ASP A 13 -18.93 -16.50 3.66
N GLY A 14 -18.12 -15.47 3.54
CA GLY A 14 -18.55 -14.07 3.49
C GLY A 14 -18.20 -13.17 4.68
N ASP A 15 -17.88 -13.73 5.85
CA ASP A 15 -17.53 -12.94 7.05
C ASP A 15 -16.03 -13.01 7.31
N ALA A 16 -15.27 -12.28 6.52
CA ALA A 16 -13.84 -12.09 6.81
C ALA A 16 -13.74 -11.32 8.12
N GLY A 17 -13.45 -12.03 9.22
CA GLY A 17 -13.26 -11.42 10.54
C GLY A 17 -12.20 -10.32 10.48
N TRP A 18 -12.14 -9.51 11.52
CA TRP A 18 -11.18 -8.42 11.65
C TRP A 18 -10.11 -8.73 12.68
N LEU A 19 -8.90 -8.27 12.42
CA LEU A 19 -7.82 -8.19 13.40
C LEU A 19 -7.67 -6.75 13.84
N VAL A 20 -7.74 -6.52 15.15
CA VAL A 20 -7.58 -5.18 15.74
C VAL A 20 -6.37 -5.16 16.66
N LEU A 21 -5.41 -4.31 16.36
CA LEU A 21 -4.25 -4.04 17.19
C LEU A 21 -4.49 -2.76 17.98
N ILE A 22 -4.66 -2.90 19.29
CA ILE A 22 -4.74 -1.77 20.22
C ILE A 22 -3.36 -1.64 20.85
N TYR A 23 -2.74 -0.44 20.77
CA TYR A 23 -1.36 -0.29 21.21
C TYR A 23 -1.08 1.08 21.81
N ARG A 24 -0.01 1.15 22.58
CA ARG A 24 0.56 2.39 23.08
C ARG A 24 2.08 2.32 22.97
N VAL A 25 2.68 3.35 22.38
CA VAL A 25 4.13 3.52 22.27
C VAL A 25 4.57 4.64 23.18
N PRO A 26 5.72 4.53 23.86
CA PRO A 26 6.28 5.62 24.66
C PRO A 26 6.36 6.92 23.84
N PRO A 27 6.13 8.08 24.48
CA PRO A 27 6.20 9.37 23.78
C PRO A 27 7.61 9.68 23.28
N GLU A 28 8.62 9.18 23.94
CA GLU A 28 10.02 9.38 23.62
C GLU A 28 10.79 8.05 23.55
N PRO A 29 11.74 7.95 22.62
CA PRO A 29 12.03 8.89 21.52
C PRO A 29 10.94 8.89 20.46
N THR A 30 10.59 10.05 19.90
CA THR A 30 9.50 10.24 18.90
C THR A 30 9.60 9.29 17.71
N ARG A 31 10.83 8.87 17.33
CA ARG A 31 11.08 7.90 16.25
C ARG A 31 10.34 6.57 16.43
N LEU A 32 10.07 6.14 17.68
CA LEU A 32 9.36 4.87 17.93
C LEU A 32 7.92 4.94 17.41
N ARG A 33 7.23 6.05 17.67
CA ARG A 33 5.86 6.27 17.17
C ARG A 33 5.82 6.31 15.66
N SER A 34 6.75 7.01 15.01
CA SER A 34 6.87 7.07 13.55
C SER A 34 7.16 5.70 12.94
N THR A 35 7.99 4.88 13.62
CA THR A 35 8.31 3.53 13.15
C THR A 35 7.07 2.63 13.19
N VAL A 36 6.34 2.61 14.31
CA VAL A 36 5.10 1.82 14.44
C VAL A 36 4.05 2.31 13.45
N TRP A 37 3.85 3.61 13.31
CA TRP A 37 2.91 4.20 12.36
C TRP A 37 3.22 3.77 10.91
N ARG A 38 4.48 3.87 10.47
CA ARG A 38 4.89 3.43 9.12
C ARG A 38 4.66 1.94 8.91
N ARG A 39 4.92 1.10 9.92
CA ARG A 39 4.63 -0.34 9.86
C ARG A 39 3.14 -0.62 9.69
N ILE A 40 2.29 0.04 10.48
CA ILE A 40 0.83 -0.09 10.39
C ILE A 40 0.35 0.35 8.99
N LYS A 41 0.82 1.49 8.51
CA LYS A 41 0.52 1.98 7.16
C LYS A 41 0.96 0.98 6.08
N SER A 42 2.19 0.45 6.16
CA SER A 42 2.70 -0.50 5.15
C SER A 42 1.92 -1.82 5.10
N LEU A 43 1.25 -2.21 6.19
CA LEU A 43 0.34 -3.35 6.21
C LEU A 43 -1.03 -3.05 5.58
N GLY A 44 -1.32 -1.80 5.27
CA GLY A 44 -2.60 -1.36 4.75
C GLY A 44 -3.70 -1.29 5.80
N ALA A 45 -3.35 -1.21 7.09
CA ALA A 45 -4.32 -1.09 8.16
C ALA A 45 -5.02 0.28 8.16
N ILE A 46 -6.29 0.28 8.55
CA ILE A 46 -7.03 1.49 8.85
C ILE A 46 -7.01 1.76 10.36
N TYR A 47 -7.19 3.02 10.73
CA TYR A 47 -7.38 3.40 12.12
C TYR A 47 -8.88 3.54 12.43
N LEU A 48 -9.38 2.69 13.34
CA LEU A 48 -10.74 2.84 13.86
C LEU A 48 -10.80 3.99 14.87
N GLN A 49 -9.75 4.13 15.65
CA GLN A 49 -9.52 5.17 16.66
C GLN A 49 -8.02 5.38 16.83
N ASN A 50 -7.61 6.45 17.51
CA ASN A 50 -6.21 6.64 17.91
C ASN A 50 -5.69 5.39 18.61
N SER A 51 -4.59 4.83 18.10
CA SER A 51 -3.96 3.63 18.66
C SER A 51 -4.78 2.31 18.53
N ALA A 52 -5.80 2.29 17.69
CA ALA A 52 -6.56 1.09 17.34
C ALA A 52 -6.57 0.91 15.82
N ALA A 53 -5.69 0.05 15.32
CA ALA A 53 -5.55 -0.27 13.90
C ALA A 53 -6.24 -1.58 13.56
N ALA A 54 -6.95 -1.62 12.44
CA ALA A 54 -7.71 -2.79 11.98
C ALA A 54 -7.26 -3.25 10.60
N LEU A 55 -7.27 -4.57 10.40
CA LEU A 55 -7.04 -5.27 9.14
C LEU A 55 -8.04 -6.41 8.98
N PRO A 56 -8.43 -6.76 7.75
CA PRO A 56 -9.12 -8.01 7.49
C PRO A 56 -8.28 -9.20 7.96
N ALA A 57 -8.95 -10.19 8.58
CA ALA A 57 -8.29 -11.34 9.15
C ALA A 57 -7.80 -12.28 8.03
N SER A 58 -6.51 -12.58 8.05
CA SER A 58 -5.87 -13.61 7.24
C SER A 58 -4.65 -14.16 7.97
N ALA A 59 -4.14 -15.31 7.55
CA ALA A 59 -2.93 -15.87 8.13
C ALA A 59 -1.69 -14.97 7.95
N SER A 60 -1.64 -14.19 6.87
CA SER A 60 -0.55 -13.24 6.60
C SER A 60 -0.65 -12.00 7.48
N THR A 61 -1.84 -11.37 7.58
CA THR A 61 -2.08 -10.18 8.41
C THR A 61 -1.93 -10.52 9.89
N GLU A 62 -2.37 -11.69 10.33
CA GLU A 62 -2.17 -12.14 11.71
C GLU A 62 -0.68 -12.28 12.06
N ARG A 63 0.11 -12.93 11.21
CA ARG A 63 1.56 -13.07 11.42
C ARG A 63 2.25 -11.71 11.48
N ALA A 64 1.89 -10.80 10.59
CA ALA A 64 2.44 -9.45 10.54
C ALA A 64 2.11 -8.65 11.81
N LEU A 65 0.86 -8.66 12.25
CA LEU A 65 0.43 -7.96 13.47
C LEU A 65 0.99 -8.59 14.75
N ARG A 66 1.15 -9.93 14.80
CA ARG A 66 1.85 -10.60 15.91
C ARG A 66 3.33 -10.18 16.00
N LYS A 67 3.99 -10.02 14.85
CA LYS A 67 5.36 -9.52 14.80
C LYS A 67 5.43 -8.06 15.28
N LEU A 68 4.56 -7.19 14.75
CA LEU A 68 4.50 -5.79 15.15
C LEU A 68 4.19 -5.64 16.64
N ARG A 69 3.30 -6.47 17.19
CA ARG A 69 3.02 -6.49 18.62
C ARG A 69 4.29 -6.76 19.45
N ARG A 70 5.11 -7.74 19.05
CA ARG A 70 6.38 -8.04 19.75
C ARG A 70 7.33 -6.83 19.68
N GLU A 71 7.51 -6.24 18.50
CA GLU A 71 8.34 -5.05 18.31
C GLU A 71 7.88 -3.89 19.23
N ILE A 72 6.57 -3.66 19.38
CA ILE A 72 6.03 -2.64 20.29
C ILE A 72 6.37 -2.95 21.75
N ILE A 73 6.28 -4.20 22.18
CA ILE A 73 6.64 -4.60 23.55
C ILE A 73 8.14 -4.41 23.80
N GLU A 74 8.99 -4.77 22.83
CA GLU A 74 10.45 -4.56 22.90
C GLU A 74 10.82 -3.08 22.99
N MET A 75 9.98 -2.19 22.45
CA MET A 75 10.11 -0.73 22.57
C MET A 75 9.55 -0.20 23.92
N SER A 76 9.26 -1.07 24.90
CA SER A 76 8.60 -0.71 26.16
C SER A 76 7.20 -0.13 26.00
N GLY A 77 6.53 -0.45 24.89
CA GLY A 77 5.14 -0.13 24.65
C GLY A 77 4.21 -1.24 25.18
N THR A 78 2.91 -1.04 24.96
CA THR A 78 1.90 -2.06 25.26
C THR A 78 1.08 -2.33 24.00
N ALA A 79 0.68 -3.57 23.75
CA ALA A 79 -0.14 -3.93 22.61
C ALA A 79 -0.97 -5.18 22.88
N VAL A 80 -2.24 -5.14 22.46
CA VAL A 80 -3.17 -6.28 22.46
C VAL A 80 -3.63 -6.48 21.02
N LEU A 81 -3.58 -7.72 20.54
CA LEU A 81 -4.11 -8.12 19.25
C LEU A 81 -5.39 -8.94 19.48
N LEU A 82 -6.47 -8.49 18.87
CA LEU A 82 -7.79 -9.10 18.96
C LEU A 82 -8.19 -9.65 17.59
N SER A 83 -8.91 -10.78 17.61
CA SER A 83 -9.70 -11.24 16.46
C SER A 83 -11.17 -11.02 16.82
N CYS A 84 -11.92 -10.33 15.96
CA CYS A 84 -13.29 -9.92 16.24
C CYS A 84 -14.14 -9.85 14.98
N SER A 85 -15.47 -9.79 15.17
CA SER A 85 -16.46 -9.42 14.17
C SER A 85 -17.05 -8.06 14.52
N VAL A 86 -17.53 -7.34 13.51
CA VAL A 86 -18.21 -6.07 13.72
C VAL A 86 -19.68 -6.38 14.03
N LEU A 87 -20.16 -5.93 15.19
CA LEU A 87 -21.55 -6.12 15.61
C LEU A 87 -22.48 -5.03 15.07
N ALA A 88 -21.95 -3.84 14.80
CA ALA A 88 -22.67 -2.70 14.24
C ALA A 88 -21.67 -1.76 13.54
N GLY A 89 -22.09 -1.09 12.45
CA GLY A 89 -21.23 -0.18 11.67
C GLY A 89 -20.26 -0.90 10.72
N GLU A 90 -20.54 -2.12 10.31
CA GLU A 90 -19.68 -2.87 9.38
C GLU A 90 -19.48 -2.14 8.05
N SER A 91 -20.53 -1.56 7.50
CA SER A 91 -20.48 -0.77 6.27
C SER A 91 -19.52 0.44 6.40
N ASP A 92 -19.41 1.02 7.59
CA ASP A 92 -18.52 2.17 7.81
C ASP A 92 -17.04 1.73 7.88
N VAL A 93 -16.79 0.55 8.44
CA VAL A 93 -15.45 -0.06 8.44
C VAL A 93 -15.00 -0.40 7.02
N HIS A 94 -15.89 -1.00 6.21
CA HIS A 94 -15.61 -1.30 4.80
C HIS A 94 -15.37 -0.02 3.99
N LYS A 95 -16.21 1.00 4.13
CA LYS A 95 -16.01 2.30 3.47
C LYS A 95 -14.69 2.96 3.86
N ALA A 96 -14.32 2.92 5.13
CA ALA A 96 -13.04 3.47 5.59
C ALA A 96 -11.85 2.71 4.98
N PHE A 97 -11.99 1.39 4.81
CA PHE A 97 -10.95 0.57 4.18
C PHE A 97 -10.83 0.87 2.67
N GLN A 98 -11.95 0.96 1.96
CA GLN A 98 -11.98 1.35 0.55
C GLN A 98 -11.45 2.77 0.34
N ALA A 99 -11.85 3.73 1.17
CA ALA A 99 -11.34 5.11 1.10
C ALA A 99 -9.80 5.15 1.25
N ALA A 100 -9.25 4.42 2.24
CA ALA A 100 -7.80 4.35 2.42
C ALA A 100 -7.06 3.70 1.23
N ARG A 101 -7.69 2.79 0.49
CA ARG A 101 -7.12 2.22 -0.75
C ARG A 101 -7.23 3.21 -1.91
N ASN A 102 -8.36 3.89 -2.04
CA ASN A 102 -8.55 4.90 -3.06
C ASN A 102 -7.53 6.05 -2.92
N ASP A 103 -7.27 6.51 -1.69
CA ASP A 103 -6.22 7.52 -1.42
C ASP A 103 -4.84 7.05 -1.89
N GLU A 104 -4.50 5.76 -1.68
CA GLU A 104 -3.24 5.20 -2.16
C GLU A 104 -3.20 5.05 -3.69
N TYR A 105 -4.32 4.70 -4.33
CA TYR A 105 -4.41 4.64 -5.78
C TYR A 105 -4.32 6.03 -6.42
N GLU A 106 -4.98 7.02 -5.84
CA GLU A 106 -4.89 8.42 -6.29
C GLU A 106 -3.43 8.91 -6.25
N GLU A 107 -2.70 8.63 -5.17
CA GLU A 107 -1.28 9.00 -5.06
C GLU A 107 -0.43 8.33 -6.16
N ILE A 108 -0.75 7.09 -6.58
CA ILE A 108 -0.04 6.43 -7.68
C ILE A 108 -0.39 7.10 -9.02
N VAL A 109 -1.64 7.46 -9.25
CA VAL A 109 -2.06 8.19 -10.48
C VAL A 109 -1.30 9.51 -10.58
N ASP A 110 -1.23 10.29 -9.50
CA ASP A 110 -0.48 11.55 -9.46
C ASP A 110 1.00 11.33 -9.84
N ARG A 111 1.61 10.25 -9.37
CA ARG A 111 3.00 9.91 -9.73
C ARG A 111 3.15 9.45 -11.18
N CYS A 112 2.15 8.79 -11.74
CA CYS A 112 2.13 8.48 -13.17
C CYS A 112 2.04 9.77 -14.01
N GLU A 113 1.25 10.76 -13.56
CA GLU A 113 1.20 12.06 -14.23
C GLU A 113 2.54 12.80 -14.15
N ASP A 114 3.21 12.81 -12.99
CA ASP A 114 4.56 13.36 -12.83
C ASP A 114 5.56 12.69 -13.80
N PHE A 115 5.50 11.37 -13.92
CA PHE A 115 6.32 10.58 -14.85
C PHE A 115 6.08 10.99 -16.31
N LEU A 116 4.82 11.06 -16.74
CA LEU A 116 4.46 11.49 -18.10
C LEU A 116 4.93 12.92 -18.42
N GLN A 117 4.84 13.82 -17.45
CA GLN A 117 5.34 15.18 -17.59
C GLN A 117 6.87 15.21 -17.72
N GLN A 118 7.59 14.35 -17.01
CA GLN A 118 9.06 14.24 -17.11
C GLN A 118 9.46 13.75 -18.50
N VAL A 119 8.91 12.63 -18.98
CA VAL A 119 9.16 12.12 -20.34
C VAL A 119 8.85 13.18 -21.41
N LYS A 120 7.75 13.92 -21.24
CA LYS A 120 7.40 15.04 -22.17
C LYS A 120 8.43 16.17 -22.19
N LYS A 121 9.02 16.50 -21.03
CA LYS A 121 10.10 17.51 -20.95
C LYS A 121 11.35 17.03 -21.71
N GLU A 122 11.73 15.77 -21.59
CA GLU A 122 12.86 15.19 -22.33
C GLU A 122 12.61 15.28 -23.85
N TYR A 123 11.39 14.95 -24.30
CA TYR A 123 11.00 15.13 -25.70
C TYR A 123 11.15 16.59 -26.17
N THR A 124 10.68 17.54 -25.37
CA THR A 124 10.72 18.96 -25.71
C THR A 124 12.16 19.50 -25.75
N ALA A 125 13.03 18.95 -24.92
CA ALA A 125 14.44 19.31 -24.85
C ALA A 125 15.29 18.60 -25.92
N ASN A 126 14.73 17.68 -26.71
CA ASN A 126 15.44 16.76 -27.59
C ASN A 126 16.55 15.96 -26.87
N HIS A 127 16.28 15.61 -25.62
CA HIS A 127 17.20 14.85 -24.74
C HIS A 127 16.89 13.36 -24.89
N PHE A 128 17.44 12.71 -25.92
CA PHE A 128 17.27 11.30 -26.19
C PHE A 128 18.55 10.56 -25.88
N THR A 129 18.77 10.22 -24.60
CA THR A 129 19.98 9.55 -24.12
C THR A 129 19.65 8.24 -23.40
N TYR A 130 20.57 7.28 -23.41
CA TYR A 130 20.43 6.05 -22.66
C TYR A 130 20.33 6.26 -21.15
N ALA A 131 21.01 7.27 -20.61
CA ALA A 131 20.97 7.57 -19.18
C ALA A 131 19.56 7.98 -18.73
N GLU A 132 18.90 8.85 -19.49
CA GLU A 132 17.51 9.25 -19.22
C GLU A 132 16.53 8.09 -19.43
N LEU A 133 16.77 7.24 -20.44
CA LEU A 133 15.93 6.06 -20.66
C LEU A 133 16.03 5.10 -19.48
N GLU A 134 17.24 4.79 -18.99
CA GLU A 134 17.46 3.92 -17.82
C GLU A 134 16.80 4.49 -16.55
N GLU A 135 16.90 5.81 -16.32
CA GLU A 135 16.25 6.45 -15.16
C GLU A 135 14.73 6.31 -15.24
N ASN A 136 14.13 6.60 -16.39
CA ASN A 136 12.69 6.46 -16.59
C ASN A 136 12.21 4.99 -16.47
N GLU A 137 12.98 4.00 -16.97
CA GLU A 137 12.68 2.58 -16.79
C GLU A 137 12.64 2.20 -15.30
N VAL A 138 13.63 2.65 -14.51
CA VAL A 138 13.70 2.42 -13.07
C VAL A 138 12.50 3.05 -12.35
N ASP A 139 12.08 4.24 -12.75
CA ASP A 139 10.94 4.92 -12.12
C ASP A 139 9.62 4.24 -12.45
N LEU A 140 9.41 3.80 -13.70
CA LEU A 140 8.22 3.01 -14.05
C LEU A 140 8.16 1.68 -13.28
N VAL A 141 9.30 0.99 -13.09
CA VAL A 141 9.37 -0.23 -12.26
C VAL A 141 8.98 0.07 -10.81
N LYS A 142 9.39 1.21 -10.24
CA LYS A 142 8.98 1.62 -8.87
C LYS A 142 7.46 1.82 -8.78
N LEU A 143 6.84 2.49 -9.76
CA LEU A 143 5.39 2.70 -9.81
C LEU A 143 4.63 1.37 -9.89
N ARG A 144 5.04 0.46 -10.78
CA ARG A 144 4.45 -0.88 -10.90
C ARG A 144 4.56 -1.69 -9.60
N ASN A 145 5.71 -1.66 -8.96
CA ASN A 145 5.94 -2.34 -7.69
C ASN A 145 5.09 -1.76 -6.56
N TRP A 146 4.87 -0.45 -6.55
CA TRP A 146 4.00 0.18 -5.59
C TRP A 146 2.54 -0.21 -5.80
N PHE A 147 2.05 -0.14 -7.04
CA PHE A 147 0.71 -0.61 -7.41
C PHE A 147 0.47 -2.07 -7.01
N ALA A 148 1.42 -2.97 -7.30
CA ALA A 148 1.32 -4.38 -6.92
C ALA A 148 1.14 -4.56 -5.41
N LYS A 149 1.87 -3.80 -4.59
CA LYS A 149 1.75 -3.82 -3.11
C LYS A 149 0.41 -3.28 -2.62
N VAL A 150 -0.14 -2.25 -3.24
CA VAL A 150 -1.46 -1.72 -2.87
C VAL A 150 -2.55 -2.72 -3.25
N ARG A 151 -2.47 -3.28 -4.46
CA ARG A 151 -3.40 -4.29 -4.97
C ARG A 151 -3.43 -5.55 -4.11
N GLU A 152 -2.28 -6.03 -3.61
CA GLU A 152 -2.19 -7.22 -2.75
C GLU A 152 -3.01 -7.06 -1.46
N ARG A 153 -3.13 -5.84 -0.92
CA ARG A 153 -3.86 -5.55 0.31
C ARG A 153 -5.25 -4.95 0.09
N ASP A 154 -5.66 -4.78 -1.17
CA ASP A 154 -7.00 -4.34 -1.55
C ASP A 154 -7.94 -5.54 -1.65
N VAL A 155 -8.54 -5.92 -0.50
CA VAL A 155 -9.41 -7.09 -0.36
C VAL A 155 -10.89 -6.79 -0.63
N PHE A 156 -11.24 -5.52 -0.88
CA PHE A 156 -12.61 -5.08 -1.13
C PHE A 156 -12.79 -4.40 -2.48
N ASP A 157 -11.83 -4.56 -3.39
CA ASP A 157 -11.86 -4.05 -4.77
C ASP A 157 -12.23 -2.56 -4.83
N ALA A 158 -11.37 -1.69 -4.28
CA ALA A 158 -11.57 -0.24 -4.28
C ALA A 158 -11.59 0.32 -5.71
N ASP A 159 -12.50 1.28 -5.97
CA ASP A 159 -12.81 1.80 -7.30
C ASP A 159 -11.62 2.45 -8.03
N GLY A 160 -10.67 3.04 -7.29
CA GLY A 160 -9.49 3.72 -7.84
C GLY A 160 -8.51 2.82 -8.60
N ARG A 161 -8.62 1.50 -8.44
CA ARG A 161 -7.71 0.52 -9.07
C ARG A 161 -7.64 0.65 -10.59
N GLN A 162 -8.78 0.80 -11.27
CA GLN A 162 -8.83 0.90 -12.73
C GLN A 162 -8.14 2.15 -13.26
N ALA A 163 -8.22 3.26 -12.52
CA ALA A 163 -7.53 4.50 -12.90
C ALA A 163 -6.01 4.32 -12.89
N VAL A 164 -5.47 3.59 -11.90
CA VAL A 164 -4.02 3.28 -11.85
C VAL A 164 -3.61 2.36 -13.00
N GLU A 165 -4.39 1.31 -13.28
CA GLU A 165 -4.08 0.38 -14.38
C GLU A 165 -3.96 1.14 -15.72
N LYS A 166 -4.89 2.06 -15.98
CA LYS A 166 -4.87 2.92 -17.16
C LYS A 166 -3.67 3.89 -17.16
N ALA A 167 -3.40 4.56 -16.04
CA ALA A 167 -2.28 5.49 -15.93
C ALA A 167 -0.92 4.80 -16.14
N LEU A 168 -0.75 3.60 -15.61
CA LEU A 168 0.47 2.80 -15.83
C LEU A 168 0.62 2.37 -17.30
N GLU A 169 -0.47 2.01 -17.97
CA GLU A 169 -0.45 1.68 -19.41
C GLU A 169 -0.02 2.90 -20.23
N GLU A 170 -0.51 4.10 -19.92
CA GLU A 170 -0.10 5.34 -20.57
C GLU A 170 1.39 5.64 -20.33
N CYS A 171 1.92 5.39 -19.13
CA CYS A 171 3.35 5.52 -18.83
C CYS A 171 4.19 4.54 -19.66
N GLU A 172 3.75 3.28 -19.80
CA GLU A 172 4.42 2.25 -20.58
C GLU A 172 4.51 2.64 -22.06
N GLN A 173 3.39 3.08 -22.64
CA GLN A 173 3.33 3.53 -24.03
C GLN A 173 4.22 4.76 -24.27
N SER A 174 4.23 5.70 -23.33
CA SER A 174 5.08 6.89 -23.40
C SER A 174 6.57 6.54 -23.34
N LEU A 175 6.96 5.61 -22.45
CA LEU A 175 8.33 5.15 -22.31
C LEU A 175 8.79 4.36 -23.55
N GLU A 176 7.94 3.50 -24.12
CA GLU A 176 8.25 2.76 -25.33
C GLU A 176 8.50 3.71 -26.52
N ALA A 177 7.67 4.73 -26.68
CA ALA A 177 7.87 5.75 -27.70
C ALA A 177 9.17 6.54 -27.47
N TYR A 178 9.51 6.86 -26.24
CA TYR A 178 10.77 7.52 -25.87
C TYR A 178 11.98 6.64 -26.20
N ALA A 179 11.95 5.36 -25.83
CA ALA A 179 12.99 4.40 -26.12
C ALA A 179 13.25 4.29 -27.64
N ALA A 180 12.19 4.23 -28.44
CA ALA A 180 12.32 4.20 -29.90
C ALA A 180 13.07 5.42 -30.47
N ARG A 181 12.86 6.62 -29.87
CA ARG A 181 13.60 7.83 -30.23
C ARG A 181 15.06 7.76 -29.82
N VAL A 182 15.37 7.29 -28.61
CA VAL A 182 16.76 7.12 -28.14
C VAL A 182 17.54 6.22 -29.09
N TYR A 183 16.97 5.07 -29.46
CA TYR A 183 17.61 4.14 -30.41
C TYR A 183 17.78 4.73 -31.82
N ALA A 184 16.83 5.54 -32.31
CA ALA A 184 16.93 6.18 -33.60
C ALA A 184 18.07 7.23 -33.65
N GLU A 185 18.16 8.08 -32.63
CA GLU A 185 19.22 9.10 -32.54
C GLU A 185 20.63 8.47 -32.47
N GLU A 186 20.79 7.36 -31.76
CA GLU A 186 22.04 6.63 -31.72
C GLU A 186 22.41 6.01 -33.08
N ALA A 187 21.44 5.49 -33.82
CA ALA A 187 21.68 4.91 -35.15
C ALA A 187 22.10 5.98 -36.17
N GLU A 188 21.63 7.22 -36.02
CA GLU A 188 21.97 8.36 -36.90
C GLU A 188 23.32 9.00 -36.51
N GLY A 189 23.79 8.81 -35.26
CA GLY A 189 25.03 9.38 -34.75
C GLY A 189 26.30 8.55 -35.05
N HIS A 190 26.15 7.37 -35.70
CA HIS A 190 27.24 6.51 -36.15
C HIS A 190 27.31 6.49 -37.68
#